data_6655aeb9ba1ce245406b4070f9663fa3
#
_entry.id   6655aeb9ba1ce245406b4070f9663fa3
#
_cell.length_a   1.000
_cell.length_b   1.000
_cell.length_c   1.000
_cell.angle_alpha   90.00
_cell.angle_beta   90.00
_cell.angle_gamma   90.00
#
_symmetry.space_group_name_H-M   'P 1'
#
loop_
_entity.id
_entity.type
_entity.pdbx_description
1 polymer ?
#
loop_
_entity_poly.entity_id
_entity_poly.type
_entity_poly.pdbx_seq_one_letter_code
_entity_poly.pdbx_strand_id
1 'polypeptide(L)'
;MQDDQALDASDTFNAPSLGSVLLVEDNLRVSDELSLVLTAAGYATRCAYDGEHMRALLSITTPDVVMLDLNLPSEDGISLCKWLRDVHPFMGIVMLTARVMGSERTEGYQAGADVYLTKPTRPEEILAVIRNLMRRHDRHATQLPSVLQGWTVHQKSMSLSAPDADVLSLTPKETIALISLSQTSTHCTYEELIDKLSGDMQRTTFDKVRLEVLISRLRSKLFNFKARAFEIKTVHGAGYRLSTPLKVKAG
;
A
#
# COMPACT_ATOMS: atom_id res chain seq x y z
N MET A 1 16.35 22.08 -28.83
CA MET A 1 15.10 21.36 -29.10
C MET A 1 14.98 20.37 -27.99
N GLN A 2 14.27 20.76 -26.92
CA GLN A 2 13.97 19.92 -25.77
C GLN A 2 12.70 19.18 -26.11
N ASP A 3 12.79 17.85 -26.23
CA ASP A 3 11.63 17.00 -26.33
C ASP A 3 11.06 16.81 -24.91
N ASP A 4 10.00 17.54 -24.66
CA ASP A 4 9.11 17.46 -23.53
C ASP A 4 8.29 16.16 -23.70
N GLN A 5 8.80 15.03 -23.19
CA GLN A 5 8.02 13.79 -23.12
C GLN A 5 7.00 13.95 -22.01
N ALA A 6 5.83 14.44 -22.41
CA ALA A 6 4.64 14.42 -21.59
C ALA A 6 4.41 13.01 -21.05
N LEU A 7 4.36 12.89 -19.72
CA LEU A 7 3.92 11.70 -19.01
C LEU A 7 2.51 11.31 -19.49
N ASP A 8 2.45 10.28 -20.31
CA ASP A 8 1.18 9.72 -20.76
C ASP A 8 0.46 9.07 -19.56
N ALA A 9 -0.54 9.79 -19.05
CA ALA A 9 -1.33 9.40 -17.89
C ALA A 9 -2.34 8.26 -18.18
N SER A 10 -2.26 7.61 -19.35
CA SER A 10 -3.25 6.64 -19.82
C SER A 10 -2.94 5.17 -19.46
N ASP A 11 -1.78 4.86 -18.86
CA ASP A 11 -1.50 3.50 -18.39
C ASP A 11 -2.11 3.25 -16.99
N THR A 12 -3.42 3.12 -16.96
CA THR A 12 -4.13 2.64 -15.78
C THR A 12 -3.92 1.13 -15.63
N PHE A 13 -3.62 0.65 -14.42
CA PHE A 13 -3.67 -0.76 -14.00
C PHE A 13 -5.09 -1.35 -14.15
N ASN A 14 -5.70 -1.24 -15.31
CA ASN A 14 -7.13 -1.53 -15.51
C ASN A 14 -7.41 -2.76 -16.39
N ALA A 15 -6.39 -3.54 -16.75
CA ALA A 15 -6.57 -4.86 -17.35
C ALA A 15 -6.66 -5.93 -16.24
N PRO A 16 -7.37 -7.05 -16.46
CA PRO A 16 -7.35 -8.18 -15.52
C PRO A 16 -5.93 -8.73 -15.45
N SER A 17 -5.17 -8.29 -14.46
CA SER A 17 -3.78 -8.66 -14.22
C SER A 17 -3.69 -9.52 -12.97
N LEU A 18 -2.68 -10.41 -12.94
CA LEU A 18 -2.37 -11.24 -11.77
C LEU A 18 -1.88 -10.41 -10.56
N GLY A 19 -1.77 -9.08 -10.72
CA GLY A 19 -1.28 -8.12 -9.74
C GLY A 19 -0.40 -7.05 -10.40
N SER A 20 0.06 -6.10 -9.60
CA SER A 20 0.83 -4.93 -10.06
C SER A 20 2.25 -4.92 -9.49
N VAL A 21 3.22 -4.65 -10.33
CA VAL A 21 4.65 -4.59 -9.97
C VAL A 21 5.23 -3.25 -10.40
N LEU A 22 5.92 -2.57 -9.49
CA LEU A 22 6.77 -1.44 -9.78
C LEU A 22 8.23 -1.89 -9.79
N LEU A 23 8.88 -1.76 -10.93
CA LEU A 23 10.31 -2.03 -11.09
C LEU A 23 11.08 -0.73 -10.96
N VAL A 24 12.08 -0.70 -10.06
CA VAL A 24 12.97 0.46 -9.85
C VAL A 24 14.38 0.04 -10.24
N GLU A 25 14.81 0.47 -11.42
CA GLU A 25 16.06 0.06 -12.07
C GLU A 25 16.55 1.19 -13.00
N ASP A 26 17.76 1.68 -12.80
CA ASP A 26 18.35 2.76 -13.61
C ASP A 26 18.88 2.30 -14.97
N ASN A 27 19.22 1.01 -15.09
CA ASN A 27 19.65 0.46 -16.38
C ASN A 27 18.44 0.11 -17.26
N LEU A 28 18.20 0.93 -18.28
CA LEU A 28 17.07 0.79 -19.19
C LEU A 28 16.97 -0.60 -19.82
N ARG A 29 18.08 -1.23 -20.20
CA ARG A 29 18.07 -2.57 -20.81
C ARG A 29 17.58 -3.64 -19.83
N VAL A 30 18.07 -3.57 -18.60
CA VAL A 30 17.64 -4.50 -17.52
C VAL A 30 16.18 -4.24 -17.18
N SER A 31 15.78 -2.97 -17.09
CA SER A 31 14.38 -2.57 -16.85
C SER A 31 13.46 -3.11 -17.94
N ASP A 32 13.81 -2.97 -19.22
CA ASP A 32 13.01 -3.44 -20.35
C ASP A 32 12.90 -4.99 -20.35
N GLU A 33 14.01 -5.72 -20.12
CA GLU A 33 14.01 -7.18 -20.05
C GLU A 33 13.11 -7.67 -18.92
N LEU A 34 13.25 -7.11 -17.73
CA LEU A 34 12.44 -7.50 -16.57
C LEU A 34 10.97 -7.14 -16.76
N SER A 35 10.69 -5.96 -17.29
CA SER A 35 9.32 -5.51 -17.59
C SER A 35 8.64 -6.44 -18.60
N LEU A 36 9.36 -6.86 -19.65
CA LEU A 36 8.85 -7.82 -20.63
C LEU A 36 8.50 -9.17 -19.99
N VAL A 37 9.39 -9.70 -19.14
CA VAL A 37 9.16 -10.96 -18.40
C VAL A 37 7.92 -10.87 -17.52
N LEU A 38 7.77 -9.79 -16.78
CA LEU A 38 6.66 -9.57 -15.88
C LEU A 38 5.34 -9.40 -16.61
N THR A 39 5.33 -8.59 -17.68
CA THR A 39 4.14 -8.33 -18.48
C THR A 39 3.71 -9.60 -19.24
N ALA A 40 4.65 -10.36 -19.81
CA ALA A 40 4.36 -11.65 -20.44
C ALA A 40 3.78 -12.68 -19.46
N ALA A 41 4.12 -12.57 -18.16
CA ALA A 41 3.54 -13.41 -17.11
C ALA A 41 2.18 -12.93 -16.60
N GLY A 42 1.64 -11.79 -17.12
CA GLY A 42 0.32 -11.27 -16.79
C GLY A 42 0.29 -10.24 -15.65
N TYR A 43 1.43 -9.68 -15.25
CA TYR A 43 1.49 -8.61 -14.26
C TYR A 43 1.39 -7.23 -14.90
N ALA A 44 0.65 -6.31 -14.28
CA ALA A 44 0.69 -4.89 -14.65
C ALA A 44 2.01 -4.29 -14.15
N THR A 45 2.91 -3.94 -15.08
CA THR A 45 4.27 -3.49 -14.73
C THR A 45 4.43 -2.01 -15.04
N ARG A 46 5.05 -1.28 -14.12
CA ARG A 46 5.56 0.08 -14.32
C ARG A 46 7.03 0.12 -13.96
N CYS A 47 7.75 1.05 -14.59
CA CYS A 47 9.18 1.23 -14.36
C CYS A 47 9.46 2.63 -13.82
N ALA A 48 10.34 2.69 -12.82
CA ALA A 48 10.97 3.91 -12.32
C ALA A 48 12.48 3.78 -12.46
N TYR A 49 13.17 4.87 -12.67
CA TYR A 49 14.61 4.86 -12.95
C TYR A 49 15.45 5.39 -11.79
N ASP A 50 14.79 5.94 -10.78
CA ASP A 50 15.38 6.44 -9.54
C ASP A 50 14.34 6.52 -8.40
N GLY A 51 14.78 6.93 -7.22
CA GLY A 51 13.92 7.06 -6.04
C GLY A 51 12.88 8.18 -6.17
N GLU A 52 13.15 9.26 -6.87
CA GLU A 52 12.21 10.36 -7.07
C GLU A 52 11.06 9.93 -8.00
N HIS A 53 11.38 9.32 -9.13
CA HIS A 53 10.39 8.77 -10.06
C HIS A 53 9.57 7.66 -9.39
N MET A 54 10.18 6.80 -8.59
CA MET A 54 9.47 5.80 -7.78
C MET A 54 8.44 6.45 -6.87
N ARG A 55 8.81 7.49 -6.12
CA ARG A 55 7.89 8.22 -5.22
C ARG A 55 6.76 8.89 -5.99
N ALA A 56 7.05 9.48 -7.15
CA ALA A 56 6.04 10.07 -8.03
C ALA A 56 4.99 9.02 -8.47
N LEU A 57 5.43 7.86 -8.93
CA LEU A 57 4.52 6.77 -9.31
C LEU A 57 3.72 6.22 -8.14
N LEU A 58 4.35 6.07 -6.96
CA LEU A 58 3.67 5.63 -5.73
C LEU A 58 2.62 6.63 -5.23
N SER A 59 2.77 7.92 -5.55
CA SER A 59 1.76 8.93 -5.22
C SER A 59 0.47 8.77 -6.04
N ILE A 60 0.56 8.16 -7.22
CA ILE A 60 -0.58 7.91 -8.12
C ILE A 60 -1.25 6.58 -7.80
N THR A 61 -0.45 5.52 -7.63
CA THR A 61 -0.95 4.15 -7.44
C THR A 61 0.01 3.35 -6.58
N THR A 62 -0.52 2.57 -5.64
CA THR A 62 0.27 1.66 -4.81
C THR A 62 0.32 0.28 -5.47
N PRO A 63 1.49 -0.21 -5.91
CA PRO A 63 1.64 -1.56 -6.45
C PRO A 63 1.58 -2.62 -5.34
N ASP A 64 1.35 -3.88 -5.74
CA ASP A 64 1.38 -5.00 -4.80
C ASP A 64 2.82 -5.37 -4.43
N VAL A 65 3.75 -5.25 -5.39
CA VAL A 65 5.18 -5.55 -5.19
C VAL A 65 6.03 -4.45 -5.81
N VAL A 66 7.09 -4.06 -5.10
CA VAL A 66 8.21 -3.26 -5.64
C VAL A 66 9.43 -4.17 -5.80
N MET A 67 10.02 -4.17 -7.00
CA MET A 67 11.34 -4.72 -7.25
C MET A 67 12.33 -3.56 -7.30
N LEU A 68 13.29 -3.54 -6.39
CA LEU A 68 14.18 -2.40 -6.16
C LEU A 68 15.64 -2.81 -6.37
N ASP A 69 16.32 -2.16 -7.32
CA ASP A 69 17.78 -2.27 -7.41
C ASP A 69 18.44 -1.58 -6.21
N LEU A 70 19.46 -2.24 -5.68
CA LEU A 70 20.31 -1.67 -4.65
C LEU A 70 21.22 -0.55 -5.16
N ASN A 71 21.67 -0.65 -6.40
CA ASN A 71 22.70 0.23 -6.96
C ASN A 71 22.08 1.35 -7.81
N LEU A 72 21.20 2.15 -7.24
CA LEU A 72 20.67 3.33 -7.91
C LEU A 72 21.65 4.52 -7.81
N PRO A 73 21.76 5.36 -8.85
CA PRO A 73 22.79 6.40 -8.91
C PRO A 73 22.59 7.56 -7.95
N SER A 74 21.36 7.82 -7.51
CA SER A 74 21.01 9.03 -6.75
C SER A 74 20.72 8.76 -5.27
N GLU A 75 20.39 7.54 -4.90
CA GLU A 75 19.97 7.20 -3.54
C GLU A 75 20.25 5.72 -3.25
N ASP A 76 20.68 5.43 -2.04
CA ASP A 76 20.95 4.06 -1.59
C ASP A 76 19.66 3.24 -1.53
N GLY A 77 19.66 2.08 -2.20
CA GLY A 77 18.50 1.18 -2.27
C GLY A 77 18.05 0.64 -0.90
N ILE A 78 18.96 0.53 0.08
CA ILE A 78 18.61 0.14 1.45
C ILE A 78 17.78 1.24 2.13
N SER A 79 18.18 2.49 1.95
CA SER A 79 17.45 3.66 2.46
C SER A 79 16.05 3.76 1.82
N LEU A 80 15.96 3.51 0.51
CA LEU A 80 14.67 3.45 -0.21
C LEU A 80 13.79 2.30 0.29
N CYS A 81 14.37 1.13 0.53
CA CYS A 81 13.65 -0.01 1.09
C CYS A 81 13.05 0.31 2.46
N LYS A 82 13.84 0.92 3.34
CA LYS A 82 13.39 1.35 4.66
C LYS A 82 12.24 2.36 4.55
N TRP A 83 12.39 3.37 3.69
CA TRP A 83 11.35 4.35 3.43
C TRP A 83 10.07 3.68 2.90
N LEU A 84 10.18 2.76 1.92
CA LEU A 84 9.06 1.98 1.40
C LEU A 84 8.35 1.22 2.52
N ARG A 85 9.08 0.57 3.40
CA ARG A 85 8.51 -0.21 4.50
C ARG A 85 7.81 0.67 5.52
N ASP A 86 8.35 1.86 5.81
CA ASP A 86 7.75 2.82 6.74
C ASP A 86 6.45 3.41 6.18
N VAL A 87 6.42 3.74 4.88
CA VAL A 87 5.25 4.36 4.21
C VAL A 87 4.22 3.31 3.75
N HIS A 88 4.69 2.14 3.31
CA HIS A 88 3.89 1.03 2.78
C HIS A 88 4.20 -0.28 3.51
N PRO A 89 3.75 -0.46 4.76
CA PRO A 89 4.17 -1.58 5.63
C PRO A 89 3.89 -2.98 5.06
N PHE A 90 2.96 -3.10 4.12
CA PHE A 90 2.49 -4.39 3.57
C PHE A 90 2.90 -4.66 2.14
N MET A 91 3.51 -3.68 1.48
CA MET A 91 3.99 -3.85 0.13
C MET A 91 5.04 -4.96 0.07
N GLY A 92 4.94 -5.85 -0.91
CA GLY A 92 6.01 -6.79 -1.18
C GLY A 92 7.25 -6.05 -1.67
N ILE A 93 8.41 -6.26 -1.04
CA ILE A 93 9.66 -5.62 -1.44
C ILE A 93 10.67 -6.70 -1.81
N VAL A 94 11.06 -6.72 -3.08
CA VAL A 94 12.12 -7.57 -3.63
C VAL A 94 13.33 -6.71 -3.94
N MET A 95 14.45 -6.96 -3.31
CA MET A 95 15.69 -6.27 -3.63
C MET A 95 16.48 -7.05 -4.69
N LEU A 96 16.95 -6.32 -5.71
CA LEU A 96 17.85 -6.84 -6.73
C LEU A 96 19.26 -6.32 -6.45
N THR A 97 20.26 -7.18 -6.49
CA THR A 97 21.65 -6.79 -6.21
C THR A 97 22.66 -7.54 -7.05
N ALA A 98 23.68 -6.86 -7.53
CA ALA A 98 24.84 -7.50 -8.14
C ALA A 98 25.83 -8.06 -7.09
N ARG A 99 25.65 -7.76 -5.80
CA ARG A 99 26.59 -8.09 -4.74
C ARG A 99 26.09 -9.27 -3.89
N VAL A 100 27.00 -10.19 -3.60
CA VAL A 100 26.75 -11.42 -2.82
C VAL A 100 27.20 -11.26 -1.35
N MET A 101 27.63 -10.07 -0.93
CA MET A 101 28.21 -9.88 0.40
C MET A 101 27.19 -10.01 1.54
N GLY A 102 27.49 -10.85 2.51
CA GLY A 102 26.59 -11.24 3.59
C GLY A 102 26.12 -10.10 4.51
N SER A 103 26.92 -9.02 4.67
CA SER A 103 26.54 -7.84 5.47
C SER A 103 25.40 -7.04 4.86
N GLU A 104 25.48 -6.70 3.57
CA GLU A 104 24.43 -5.93 2.85
C GLU A 104 23.10 -6.68 2.80
N ARG A 105 23.16 -8.01 2.70
CA ARG A 105 21.95 -8.86 2.73
C ARG A 105 21.25 -8.81 4.09
N THR A 106 22.04 -8.80 5.16
CA THR A 106 21.50 -8.67 6.53
C THR A 106 20.91 -7.29 6.76
N GLU A 107 21.58 -6.22 6.31
CA GLU A 107 21.09 -4.84 6.39
C GLU A 107 19.78 -4.65 5.60
N GLY A 108 19.67 -5.23 4.40
CA GLY A 108 18.45 -5.14 3.60
C GLY A 108 17.26 -5.88 4.21
N TYR A 109 17.46 -7.04 4.84
CA TYR A 109 16.38 -7.68 5.60
C TYR A 109 15.99 -6.84 6.83
N GLN A 110 16.95 -6.21 7.50
CA GLN A 110 16.69 -5.28 8.60
C GLN A 110 15.97 -4.00 8.12
N ALA A 111 16.24 -3.57 6.87
CA ALA A 111 15.53 -2.47 6.23
C ALA A 111 14.09 -2.83 5.81
N GLY A 112 13.71 -4.10 5.89
CA GLY A 112 12.33 -4.56 5.65
C GLY A 112 12.08 -5.19 4.28
N ALA A 113 13.11 -5.60 3.53
CA ALA A 113 12.93 -6.39 2.32
C ALA A 113 12.34 -7.77 2.63
N ASP A 114 11.42 -8.24 1.79
CA ASP A 114 10.84 -9.59 1.90
C ASP A 114 11.74 -10.65 1.27
N VAL A 115 12.41 -10.29 0.17
CA VAL A 115 13.28 -11.19 -0.59
C VAL A 115 14.47 -10.44 -1.18
N TYR A 116 15.59 -11.13 -1.25
CA TYR A 116 16.83 -10.69 -1.90
C TYR A 116 17.13 -11.60 -3.08
N LEU A 117 17.29 -11.02 -4.28
CA LEU A 117 17.70 -11.72 -5.49
C LEU A 117 19.04 -11.17 -5.99
N THR A 118 19.95 -12.06 -6.36
CA THR A 118 21.25 -11.66 -6.91
C THR A 118 21.21 -11.65 -8.43
N LYS A 119 21.68 -10.55 -9.03
CA LYS A 119 21.86 -10.41 -10.48
C LYS A 119 23.09 -11.21 -10.95
N PRO A 120 23.03 -11.95 -12.09
CA PRO A 120 21.87 -12.14 -12.96
C PRO A 120 20.87 -13.13 -12.35
N THR A 121 19.59 -12.77 -12.31
CA THR A 121 18.50 -13.60 -11.77
C THR A 121 17.76 -14.27 -12.91
N ARG A 122 17.41 -15.53 -12.75
CA ARG A 122 16.62 -16.24 -13.74
C ARG A 122 15.18 -15.76 -13.74
N PRO A 123 14.53 -15.62 -14.91
CA PRO A 123 13.11 -15.21 -14.99
C PRO A 123 12.18 -16.05 -14.12
N GLU A 124 12.40 -17.38 -14.08
CA GLU A 124 11.58 -18.30 -13.30
C GLU A 124 11.66 -18.02 -11.80
N GLU A 125 12.83 -17.64 -11.32
CA GLU A 125 13.06 -17.29 -9.92
C GLU A 125 12.32 -15.99 -9.55
N ILE A 126 12.43 -14.96 -10.38
CA ILE A 126 11.69 -13.70 -10.23
C ILE A 126 10.19 -13.97 -10.15
N LEU A 127 9.65 -14.69 -11.13
CA LEU A 127 8.23 -15.01 -11.21
C LEU A 127 7.76 -15.87 -10.02
N ALA A 128 8.59 -16.78 -9.52
CA ALA A 128 8.27 -17.59 -8.34
C ALA A 128 8.20 -16.72 -7.07
N VAL A 129 9.14 -15.80 -6.91
CA VAL A 129 9.17 -14.86 -5.78
C VAL A 129 7.95 -13.95 -5.80
N ILE A 130 7.66 -13.31 -6.95
CA ILE A 130 6.51 -12.42 -7.10
C ILE A 130 5.21 -13.18 -6.82
N ARG A 131 5.00 -14.36 -7.41
CA ARG A 131 3.83 -15.21 -7.13
C ARG A 131 3.68 -15.55 -5.66
N ASN A 132 4.78 -15.81 -4.96
CA ASN A 132 4.75 -16.09 -3.53
C ASN A 132 4.37 -14.86 -2.70
N LEU A 133 4.86 -13.67 -3.07
CA LEU A 133 4.48 -12.41 -2.42
C LEU A 133 3.02 -12.07 -2.70
N MET A 134 2.57 -12.18 -3.97
CA MET A 134 1.15 -11.99 -4.33
C MET A 134 0.24 -12.95 -3.57
N ARG A 135 0.60 -14.24 -3.50
CA ARG A 135 -0.15 -15.23 -2.72
C ARG A 135 -0.18 -14.94 -1.22
N ARG A 136 0.85 -14.28 -0.67
CA ARG A 136 0.79 -13.80 0.72
C ARG A 136 -0.25 -12.68 0.84
N HIS A 137 -0.30 -11.78 -0.13
CA HIS A 137 -1.35 -10.76 -0.24
C HIS A 137 -2.74 -11.42 -0.33
N ASP A 138 -2.93 -12.40 -1.23
CA ASP A 138 -4.19 -13.11 -1.41
C ASP A 138 -4.55 -14.00 -0.21
N ARG A 139 -3.58 -14.69 0.40
CA ARG A 139 -3.82 -15.52 1.59
C ARG A 139 -4.21 -14.68 2.80
N HIS A 140 -3.72 -13.46 2.91
CA HIS A 140 -4.21 -12.54 3.93
C HIS A 140 -5.58 -11.95 3.56
N ALA A 141 -5.95 -11.95 2.26
CA ALA A 141 -7.31 -11.62 1.80
C ALA A 141 -8.26 -12.85 1.84
N THR A 142 -7.74 -14.09 1.70
CA THR A 142 -8.55 -15.32 1.51
C THR A 142 -8.48 -16.34 2.66
N GLN A 143 -7.65 -16.17 3.68
CA GLN A 143 -7.74 -16.97 4.91
C GLN A 143 -8.78 -16.38 5.87
N LEU A 144 -9.97 -16.12 5.35
CA LEU A 144 -11.16 -16.02 6.18
C LEU A 144 -11.94 -17.32 5.99
N PRO A 145 -12.29 -18.03 7.06
CA PRO A 145 -13.29 -19.07 6.96
C PRO A 145 -14.53 -18.44 6.34
N SER A 146 -15.13 -19.12 5.38
CA SER A 146 -16.38 -18.75 4.72
C SER A 146 -17.55 -18.83 5.73
N VAL A 147 -17.61 -17.89 6.65
CA VAL A 147 -18.78 -17.58 7.44
C VAL A 147 -18.99 -16.09 7.33
N LEU A 148 -20.12 -15.69 6.85
CA LEU A 148 -20.71 -14.39 6.53
C LEU A 148 -20.52 -13.23 7.53
N GLN A 149 -19.38 -13.10 8.19
CA GLN A 149 -19.07 -12.00 9.11
C GLN A 149 -17.97 -11.14 8.51
N GLY A 150 -18.38 -10.07 7.80
CA GLY A 150 -17.47 -9.00 7.39
C GLY A 150 -17.09 -8.11 8.59
N TRP A 151 -16.14 -7.23 8.38
CA TRP A 151 -15.82 -6.16 9.31
C TRP A 151 -17.08 -5.38 9.69
N THR A 152 -17.30 -5.17 10.98
CA THR A 152 -18.48 -4.47 11.46
C THR A 152 -18.10 -3.41 12.50
N VAL A 153 -18.44 -2.15 12.22
CA VAL A 153 -18.35 -1.09 13.22
C VAL A 153 -19.66 -0.99 13.99
N HIS A 154 -19.56 -1.05 15.30
CA HIS A 154 -20.69 -0.93 16.22
C HIS A 154 -20.72 0.50 16.78
N GLN A 155 -21.71 1.27 16.37
CA GLN A 155 -21.77 2.70 16.70
C GLN A 155 -21.96 2.93 18.20
N LYS A 156 -22.89 2.21 18.86
CA LYS A 156 -23.18 2.40 20.29
C LYS A 156 -22.04 1.94 21.20
N SER A 157 -21.45 0.77 20.91
CA SER A 157 -20.34 0.24 21.71
C SER A 157 -18.98 0.83 21.32
N MET A 158 -18.94 1.69 20.30
CA MET A 158 -17.70 2.29 19.77
C MET A 158 -16.61 1.23 19.56
N SER A 159 -16.94 0.21 18.79
CA SER A 159 -16.02 -0.91 18.57
C SER A 159 -16.05 -1.39 17.13
N LEU A 160 -14.95 -1.99 16.70
CA LEU A 160 -14.78 -2.64 15.41
C LEU A 160 -14.61 -4.12 15.64
N SER A 161 -15.51 -4.94 15.08
CA SER A 161 -15.39 -6.39 15.09
C SER A 161 -14.74 -6.87 13.81
N ALA A 162 -13.72 -7.69 13.94
CA ALA A 162 -13.12 -8.42 12.83
C ALA A 162 -13.97 -9.66 12.47
N PRO A 163 -13.79 -10.24 11.26
CA PRO A 163 -14.51 -11.45 10.84
C PRO A 163 -14.34 -12.65 11.76
N ASP A 164 -13.22 -12.73 12.48
CA ASP A 164 -12.89 -13.78 13.45
C ASP A 164 -13.39 -13.50 14.88
N ALA A 165 -14.32 -12.55 15.04
CA ALA A 165 -14.94 -12.13 16.27
C ALA A 165 -14.07 -11.36 17.27
N ASP A 166 -12.81 -11.06 16.93
CA ASP A 166 -12.00 -10.15 17.75
C ASP A 166 -12.56 -8.73 17.69
N VAL A 167 -12.44 -7.99 18.78
CA VAL A 167 -13.05 -6.67 18.95
C VAL A 167 -12.01 -5.63 19.33
N LEU A 168 -11.98 -4.54 18.59
CA LEU A 168 -11.16 -3.36 18.85
C LEU A 168 -12.03 -2.22 19.38
N SER A 169 -11.71 -1.68 20.55
CA SER A 169 -12.38 -0.49 21.07
C SER A 169 -11.95 0.76 20.27
N LEU A 170 -12.91 1.62 19.97
CA LEU A 170 -12.70 2.85 19.21
C LEU A 170 -13.03 4.07 20.06
N THR A 171 -12.42 5.20 19.78
CA THR A 171 -12.88 6.49 20.29
C THR A 171 -14.07 6.99 19.46
N PRO A 172 -14.88 7.97 19.96
CA PRO A 172 -16.00 8.53 19.22
C PRO A 172 -15.59 9.05 17.82
N LYS A 173 -14.46 9.75 17.71
CA LYS A 173 -13.95 10.29 16.45
C LYS A 173 -13.47 9.21 15.49
N GLU A 174 -12.83 8.15 15.99
CA GLU A 174 -12.44 6.98 15.19
C GLU A 174 -13.67 6.25 14.65
N THR A 175 -14.72 6.13 15.45
CA THR A 175 -16.00 5.52 15.05
C THR A 175 -16.67 6.34 13.94
N ILE A 176 -16.77 7.66 14.09
CA ILE A 176 -17.32 8.56 13.08
C ILE A 176 -16.51 8.47 11.78
N ALA A 177 -15.19 8.49 11.86
CA ALA A 177 -14.33 8.40 10.68
C ALA A 177 -14.56 7.08 9.92
N LEU A 178 -14.60 5.93 10.59
CA LEU A 178 -14.85 4.63 9.96
C LEU A 178 -16.25 4.54 9.34
N ILE A 179 -17.27 5.04 10.04
CA ILE A 179 -18.64 5.08 9.51
C ILE A 179 -18.69 5.96 8.25
N SER A 180 -18.08 7.14 8.29
CA SER A 180 -18.05 8.06 7.14
C SER A 180 -17.38 7.43 5.93
N LEU A 181 -16.24 6.78 6.15
CA LEU A 181 -15.50 6.07 5.10
C LEU A 181 -16.27 4.88 4.54
N SER A 182 -17.14 4.24 5.32
CA SER A 182 -17.95 3.10 4.87
C SER A 182 -19.16 3.49 4.00
N GLN A 183 -19.60 4.73 4.09
CA GLN A 183 -20.79 5.23 3.36
C GLN A 183 -20.49 5.65 1.92
N THR A 184 -19.23 5.70 1.51
CA THR A 184 -18.81 6.10 0.18
C THR A 184 -18.28 4.92 -0.61
N SER A 185 -18.70 4.80 -1.87
CA SER A 185 -18.24 3.72 -2.76
C SER A 185 -16.88 4.00 -3.40
N THR A 186 -16.45 5.25 -3.46
CA THR A 186 -15.18 5.69 -4.06
C THR A 186 -14.17 6.16 -3.01
N HIS A 187 -14.40 7.33 -2.43
CA HIS A 187 -13.62 7.92 -1.34
C HIS A 187 -14.47 8.97 -0.61
N CYS A 188 -14.11 9.25 0.64
CA CYS A 188 -14.65 10.35 1.42
C CYS A 188 -13.65 11.51 1.38
N THR A 189 -14.11 12.69 1.01
CA THR A 189 -13.23 13.86 0.86
C THR A 189 -12.74 14.37 2.22
N TYR A 190 -11.66 15.17 2.20
CA TYR A 190 -11.16 15.81 3.42
C TYR A 190 -12.24 16.68 4.07
N GLU A 191 -12.99 17.43 3.27
CA GLU A 191 -14.03 18.36 3.73
C GLU A 191 -15.20 17.60 4.37
N GLU A 192 -15.69 16.54 3.74
CA GLU A 192 -16.74 15.69 4.28
C GLU A 192 -16.37 15.05 5.62
N LEU A 193 -15.12 14.58 5.74
CA LEU A 193 -14.62 14.00 7.00
C LEU A 193 -14.48 15.06 8.09
N ILE A 194 -13.96 16.23 7.76
CA ILE A 194 -13.82 17.34 8.69
C ILE A 194 -15.17 17.79 9.19
N ASP A 195 -16.14 17.95 8.30
CA ASP A 195 -17.51 18.35 8.65
C ASP A 195 -18.16 17.36 9.62
N LYS A 196 -18.14 16.07 9.29
CA LYS A 196 -18.68 15.01 10.15
C LYS A 196 -17.96 14.88 11.49
N LEU A 197 -16.66 15.17 11.55
CA LEU A 197 -15.86 15.11 12.78
C LEU A 197 -15.95 16.39 13.63
N SER A 198 -16.37 17.50 13.05
CA SER A 198 -16.58 18.78 13.75
C SER A 198 -17.82 18.76 14.64
N GLY A 199 -18.88 18.06 14.21
CA GLY A 199 -20.15 17.95 14.95
C GLY A 199 -20.81 19.32 15.22
N ASP A 200 -21.98 19.30 15.87
CA ASP A 200 -22.77 20.49 16.21
C ASP A 200 -22.18 21.37 17.34
N MET A 201 -21.00 21.04 17.86
CA MET A 201 -20.36 21.77 18.95
C MET A 201 -19.42 22.86 18.44
N GLN A 202 -19.88 24.10 18.47
CA GLN A 202 -19.22 25.36 18.13
C GLN A 202 -17.88 25.68 18.81
N ARG A 203 -17.16 24.74 19.40
CA ARG A 203 -15.96 25.03 20.21
C ARG A 203 -14.63 24.46 19.76
N THR A 204 -14.58 23.60 18.76
CA THR A 204 -13.28 23.11 18.24
C THR A 204 -13.38 22.90 16.74
N THR A 205 -12.85 23.84 15.98
CA THR A 205 -12.65 23.67 14.54
C THR A 205 -11.75 22.46 14.31
N PHE A 206 -12.31 21.41 13.75
CA PHE A 206 -11.53 20.26 13.32
C PHE A 206 -10.92 20.63 11.96
N ASP A 207 -9.60 20.60 11.86
CA ASP A 207 -8.86 20.98 10.67
C ASP A 207 -8.18 19.78 9.98
N LYS A 208 -7.61 20.01 8.81
CA LYS A 208 -6.93 18.97 8.02
C LYS A 208 -5.79 18.32 8.79
N VAL A 209 -5.02 19.08 9.56
CA VAL A 209 -3.88 18.57 10.36
C VAL A 209 -4.37 17.58 11.42
N ARG A 210 -5.45 17.93 12.11
CA ARG A 210 -6.06 17.05 13.13
C ARG A 210 -6.66 15.78 12.50
N LEU A 211 -7.21 15.89 11.28
CA LEU A 211 -7.70 14.75 10.51
C LEU A 211 -6.53 13.81 10.15
N GLU A 212 -5.43 14.33 9.65
CA GLU A 212 -4.24 13.54 9.30
C GLU A 212 -3.67 12.81 10.53
N VAL A 213 -3.60 13.48 11.68
CA VAL A 213 -3.18 12.86 12.95
C VAL A 213 -4.16 11.77 13.39
N LEU A 214 -5.47 12.01 13.28
CA LEU A 214 -6.50 11.01 13.62
C LEU A 214 -6.35 9.76 12.73
N ILE A 215 -6.25 9.95 11.43
CA ILE A 215 -6.11 8.84 10.46
C ILE A 215 -4.80 8.09 10.69
N SER A 216 -3.70 8.79 10.93
CA SER A 216 -2.41 8.15 11.24
C SER A 216 -2.48 7.27 12.49
N ARG A 217 -3.06 7.78 13.58
CA ARG A 217 -3.26 7.01 14.83
C ARG A 217 -4.20 5.84 14.64
N LEU A 218 -5.29 6.03 13.90
CA LEU A 218 -6.24 4.98 13.60
C LEU A 218 -5.60 3.88 12.74
N ARG A 219 -4.79 4.23 11.75
CA ARG A 219 -4.00 3.27 10.98
C ARG A 219 -3.08 2.43 11.87
N SER A 220 -2.30 3.08 12.74
CA SER A 220 -1.42 2.37 13.68
C SER A 220 -2.20 1.45 14.61
N LYS A 221 -3.36 1.88 15.09
CA LYS A 221 -4.23 1.09 15.96
C LYS A 221 -4.83 -0.12 15.24
N LEU A 222 -5.34 0.06 14.03
CA LEU A 222 -5.85 -0.99 13.17
C LEU A 222 -4.73 -1.99 12.83
N PHE A 223 -3.53 -1.51 12.54
CA PHE A 223 -2.36 -2.32 12.28
C PHE A 223 -2.01 -3.27 13.45
N ASN A 224 -1.98 -2.76 14.65
CA ASN A 224 -1.66 -3.54 15.86
C ASN A 224 -2.76 -4.56 16.21
N PHE A 225 -3.98 -4.35 15.71
CA PHE A 225 -5.13 -5.22 16.04
C PHE A 225 -5.23 -6.48 15.20
N LYS A 226 -4.82 -6.53 13.94
CA LYS A 226 -4.83 -7.62 12.93
C LYS A 226 -4.94 -7.08 11.50
N ALA A 227 -4.49 -5.93 11.27
CA ALA A 227 -4.91 -5.04 10.23
C ALA A 227 -4.30 -5.22 8.85
N ARG A 228 -3.85 -6.39 8.47
CA ARG A 228 -3.53 -6.63 7.05
C ARG A 228 -4.77 -6.74 6.16
N ALA A 229 -5.95 -6.94 6.73
CA ALA A 229 -7.21 -7.12 6.00
C ALA A 229 -8.11 -5.88 6.02
N PHE A 230 -7.71 -4.79 6.70
CA PHE A 230 -8.53 -3.58 6.85
C PHE A 230 -7.66 -2.33 6.86
N GLU A 231 -7.61 -1.65 5.73
CA GLU A 231 -6.77 -0.46 5.56
C GLU A 231 -7.58 0.78 5.20
N ILE A 232 -7.12 1.93 5.70
CA ILE A 232 -7.55 3.24 5.25
C ILE A 232 -6.52 3.74 4.22
N LYS A 233 -6.90 3.79 2.94
CA LYS A 233 -6.03 4.28 1.86
C LYS A 233 -6.20 5.78 1.66
N THR A 234 -5.12 6.48 1.36
CA THR A 234 -5.17 7.88 0.95
C THR A 234 -5.52 7.95 -0.52
N VAL A 235 -6.49 8.80 -0.89
CA VAL A 235 -6.74 9.21 -2.26
C VAL A 235 -6.13 10.59 -2.42
N HIS A 236 -5.00 10.65 -3.12
CA HIS A 236 -4.14 11.83 -3.16
C HIS A 236 -4.91 13.07 -3.64
N GLY A 237 -4.78 14.17 -2.92
CA GLY A 237 -5.49 15.42 -3.22
C GLY A 237 -7.00 15.40 -2.92
N ALA A 238 -7.63 14.24 -2.67
CA ALA A 238 -9.08 14.11 -2.54
C ALA A 238 -9.54 13.73 -1.13
N GLY A 239 -8.93 12.71 -0.49
CA GLY A 239 -9.40 12.25 0.81
C GLY A 239 -8.92 10.85 1.18
N TYR A 240 -9.82 10.03 1.74
CA TYR A 240 -9.52 8.68 2.21
C TYR A 240 -10.59 7.68 1.76
N ARG A 241 -10.21 6.41 1.65
CA ARG A 241 -11.14 5.30 1.40
C ARG A 241 -10.77 4.07 2.21
N LEU A 242 -11.72 3.18 2.42
CA LEU A 242 -11.44 1.85 2.96
C LEU A 242 -11.01 0.90 1.84
N SER A 243 -10.06 0.01 2.12
CA SER A 243 -9.69 -1.08 1.22
C SER A 243 -10.68 -2.25 1.26
N THR A 244 -11.43 -2.37 2.34
CA THR A 244 -12.32 -3.50 2.61
C THR A 244 -13.70 -2.98 2.99
N PRO A 245 -14.79 -3.63 2.54
CA PRO A 245 -16.14 -3.27 2.92
C PRO A 245 -16.34 -3.33 4.44
N LEU A 246 -16.99 -2.33 4.99
CA LEU A 246 -17.29 -2.21 6.40
C LEU A 246 -18.81 -2.11 6.60
N LYS A 247 -19.36 -3.01 7.39
CA LYS A 247 -20.77 -2.94 7.81
C LYS A 247 -20.92 -2.00 9.01
N VAL A 248 -22.00 -1.23 9.04
CA VAL A 248 -22.35 -0.38 10.18
C VAL A 248 -23.52 -1.00 10.93
N LYS A 249 -23.34 -1.20 12.22
CA LYS A 249 -24.40 -1.64 13.10
C LYS A 249 -24.74 -0.51 14.09
N ALA A 250 -25.92 0.04 13.97
CA ALA A 250 -26.38 1.17 14.80
C ALA A 250 -26.71 0.76 16.25
N GLY A 251 -26.70 -0.53 16.56
CA GLY A 251 -26.90 -1.07 17.91
C GLY A 251 -28.19 -1.77 18.12
#